data_26b00ce9993ae4d0cb439d758d92670d
#
_entry.id   26b00ce9993ae4d0cb439d758d92670d
#
_cell.length_a   1.000
_cell.length_b   1.000
_cell.length_c   1.000
_cell.angle_alpha   90.00
_cell.angle_beta   90.00
_cell.angle_gamma   90.00
#
_symmetry.space_group_name_H-M   'P 1'
#
loop_
_entity.id
_entity.type
_entity.pdbx_description
1 polymer ?
#
loop_
_entity_poly.entity_id
_entity_poly.type
_entity_poly.pdbx_seq_one_letter_code
_entity_poly.pdbx_strand_id
1 'polypeptide(L)'
;DPRGEEESGQLASLLGEEQIIAVAGVKPAAMYSLPKLMWVKSHYPDVWKKVRRICLMEDYLVYLLTGRAQIDYSLAARTMAFDIHRLSWSHTLLNAAGVDPALLSEPVPTGTSAGRIKPERAESLGLDPDTLIVSVSHDQVAAAIGSSVFDESCAVNGAGTVECITPVFTDCDSAVLARGGYSIVPFITPGTYVCYAFSFTGGSLIKWVIDALAGDARARAAREGRDVYGVLDEACADAP
;
A
#
# COMPACT_ATOMS: atom_id res chain seq x y z
N ASP A 1 13.28 -6.24 1.27
CA ASP A 1 14.46 -5.39 1.37
C ASP A 1 14.59 -4.89 2.83
N PRO A 2 15.59 -5.36 3.61
CA PRO A 2 15.75 -5.04 5.03
C PRO A 2 16.38 -3.67 5.31
N ARG A 3 16.80 -2.93 4.27
CA ARG A 3 17.36 -1.58 4.47
C ARG A 3 16.33 -0.67 5.12
N GLY A 4 16.74 0.07 6.14
CA GLY A 4 15.85 0.91 6.92
C GLY A 4 15.38 0.29 8.24
N GLU A 5 15.82 -0.92 8.61
CA GLU A 5 15.44 -1.55 9.88
C GLU A 5 15.99 -0.76 11.08
N GLU A 6 17.27 -0.40 11.03
CA GLU A 6 17.90 0.41 12.07
C GLU A 6 17.25 1.80 12.16
N GLU A 7 17.01 2.44 11.03
CA GLU A 7 16.39 3.76 10.95
C GLU A 7 14.93 3.74 11.44
N SER A 8 14.20 2.65 11.17
CA SER A 8 12.86 2.45 11.74
C SER A 8 12.90 2.38 13.26
N GLY A 9 13.86 1.65 13.83
CA GLY A 9 14.12 1.59 15.27
C GLY A 9 14.52 2.95 15.85
N GLN A 10 15.34 3.72 15.14
CA GLN A 10 15.74 5.08 15.53
C GLN A 10 14.51 6.02 15.61
N LEU A 11 13.63 6.00 14.61
CA LEU A 11 12.39 6.78 14.62
C LEU A 11 11.48 6.40 15.78
N ALA A 12 11.31 5.09 16.02
CA ALA A 12 10.51 4.59 17.15
C ALA A 12 11.08 5.01 18.50
N SER A 13 12.42 5.00 18.63
CA SER A 13 13.11 5.45 19.85
C SER A 13 12.99 6.95 20.09
N LEU A 14 13.01 7.75 19.01
CA LEU A 14 12.98 9.20 19.08
C LEU A 14 11.57 9.75 19.35
N LEU A 15 10.56 9.22 18.69
CA LEU A 15 9.19 9.73 18.72
C LEU A 15 8.24 8.91 19.59
N GLY A 16 8.57 7.64 19.85
CA GLY A 16 7.67 6.66 20.40
C GLY A 16 6.81 5.98 19.32
N GLU A 17 6.67 4.67 19.41
CA GLU A 17 5.88 3.86 18.47
C GLU A 17 4.42 4.32 18.41
N GLU A 18 3.81 4.61 19.56
CA GLU A 18 2.41 5.04 19.65
C GLU A 18 2.16 6.36 18.92
N GLN A 19 3.09 7.32 19.00
CA GLN A 19 2.95 8.59 18.28
C GLN A 19 3.06 8.39 16.77
N ILE A 20 3.97 7.54 16.30
CA ILE A 20 4.10 7.22 14.88
C ILE A 20 2.80 6.58 14.37
N ILE A 21 2.29 5.59 15.11
CA ILE A 21 1.03 4.90 14.80
C ILE A 21 -0.13 5.89 14.73
N ALA A 22 -0.27 6.76 15.74
CA ALA A 22 -1.36 7.72 15.80
C ALA A 22 -1.36 8.71 14.63
N VAL A 23 -0.20 9.07 14.12
CA VAL A 23 -0.07 10.02 13.00
C VAL A 23 -0.14 9.32 11.65
N ALA A 24 0.65 8.26 11.48
CA ALA A 24 0.84 7.62 10.17
C ALA A 24 -0.09 6.43 9.89
N GLY A 25 -0.83 5.95 10.90
CA GLY A 25 -1.72 4.78 10.76
C GLY A 25 -1.00 3.44 10.55
N VAL A 26 0.32 3.39 10.81
CA VAL A 26 1.14 2.21 10.58
C VAL A 26 2.18 2.05 11.68
N LYS A 27 2.54 0.79 12.00
CA LYS A 27 3.69 0.52 12.87
C LYS A 27 5.00 0.85 12.17
N PRO A 28 6.01 1.35 12.90
CA PRO A 28 7.35 1.51 12.34
C PRO A 28 7.87 0.19 11.77
N ALA A 29 8.28 0.22 10.51
CA ALA A 29 8.87 -0.93 9.84
C ALA A 29 9.73 -0.52 8.63
N ALA A 30 10.75 -1.31 8.35
CA ALA A 30 11.67 -1.09 7.23
C ALA A 30 11.01 -1.12 5.85
N MET A 31 9.82 -1.68 5.74
CA MET A 31 9.09 -1.76 4.47
C MET A 31 8.63 -0.39 3.95
N TYR A 32 8.46 0.60 4.83
CA TYR A 32 8.01 1.94 4.46
C TYR A 32 9.12 2.82 3.91
N SER A 33 8.74 3.91 3.22
CA SER A 33 9.69 4.75 2.50
C SER A 33 10.55 5.60 3.44
N LEU A 34 9.99 6.13 4.53
CA LEU A 34 10.70 7.08 5.40
C LEU A 34 11.99 6.49 6.00
N PRO A 35 12.01 5.28 6.60
CA PRO A 35 13.24 4.66 7.05
C PRO A 35 14.26 4.42 5.92
N LYS A 36 13.79 4.07 4.72
CA LYS A 36 14.67 3.88 3.56
C LYS A 36 15.30 5.20 3.09
N LEU A 37 14.58 6.32 3.18
CA LEU A 37 15.12 7.65 2.88
C LEU A 37 16.21 8.03 3.88
N MET A 38 16.02 7.73 5.17
CA MET A 38 17.06 7.92 6.19
C MET A 38 18.29 7.06 5.88
N TRP A 39 18.08 5.80 5.52
CA TRP A 39 19.15 4.90 5.13
C TRP A 39 19.94 5.43 3.91
N VAL A 40 19.24 5.89 2.87
CA VAL A 40 19.90 6.50 1.69
C VAL A 40 20.69 7.75 2.09
N LYS A 41 20.12 8.58 2.96
CA LYS A 41 20.76 9.81 3.44
C LYS A 41 22.07 9.51 4.19
N SER A 42 22.10 8.49 5.03
CA SER A 42 23.28 8.11 5.81
C SER A 42 24.34 7.39 4.98
N HIS A 43 23.94 6.50 4.08
CA HIS A 43 24.87 5.66 3.30
C HIS A 43 25.34 6.32 2.00
N TYR A 44 24.55 7.24 1.44
CA TYR A 44 24.85 7.93 0.18
C TYR A 44 24.74 9.48 0.31
N PRO A 45 25.52 10.12 1.24
CA PRO A 45 25.37 11.54 1.50
C PRO A 45 25.64 12.42 0.28
N ASP A 46 26.52 12.01 -0.62
CA ASP A 46 26.83 12.80 -1.83
C ASP A 46 25.72 12.69 -2.89
N VAL A 47 24.97 11.59 -2.91
CA VAL A 47 23.74 11.47 -3.69
C VAL A 47 22.67 12.35 -3.07
N TRP A 48 22.50 12.24 -1.73
CA TRP A 48 21.47 12.99 -1.01
C TRP A 48 21.58 14.51 -1.20
N LYS A 49 22.80 15.06 -1.16
CA LYS A 49 23.05 16.50 -1.42
C LYS A 49 22.56 16.96 -2.79
N LYS A 50 22.42 16.05 -3.76
CA LYS A 50 22.00 16.34 -5.13
C LYS A 50 20.50 16.08 -5.36
N VAL A 51 19.81 15.50 -4.39
CA VAL A 51 18.36 15.21 -4.51
C VAL A 51 17.60 16.51 -4.73
N ARG A 52 16.73 16.52 -5.71
CA ARG A 52 15.84 17.64 -6.05
C ARG A 52 14.39 17.27 -5.84
N ARG A 53 14.08 15.98 -5.87
CA ARG A 53 12.75 15.44 -5.69
C ARG A 53 12.83 13.98 -5.24
N ILE A 54 11.86 13.59 -4.43
CA ILE A 54 11.65 12.22 -3.96
C ILE A 54 10.25 11.82 -4.41
N CYS A 55 10.17 10.74 -5.16
CA CYS A 55 8.92 10.17 -5.67
C CYS A 55 8.85 8.68 -5.35
N LEU A 56 7.65 8.17 -5.17
CA LEU A 56 7.35 6.75 -5.37
C LEU A 56 7.15 6.48 -6.86
N MET A 57 6.80 5.25 -7.23
CA MET A 57 6.69 4.91 -8.65
C MET A 57 5.49 5.58 -9.32
N GLU A 58 4.35 5.67 -8.62
CA GLU A 58 3.13 6.29 -9.17
C GLU A 58 3.35 7.77 -9.45
N ASP A 59 3.72 8.54 -8.45
CA ASP A 59 3.90 9.99 -8.58
C ASP A 59 5.11 10.36 -9.45
N TYR A 60 6.10 9.46 -9.57
CA TYR A 60 7.17 9.61 -10.56
C TYR A 60 6.64 9.50 -11.99
N LEU A 61 5.77 8.55 -12.28
CA LEU A 61 5.11 8.44 -13.59
C LEU A 61 4.24 9.65 -13.88
N VAL A 62 3.46 10.10 -12.93
CA VAL A 62 2.65 11.32 -13.04
C VAL A 62 3.56 12.51 -13.36
N TYR A 63 4.66 12.68 -12.64
CA TYR A 63 5.63 13.75 -12.88
C TYR A 63 6.28 13.66 -14.26
N LEU A 64 6.68 12.48 -14.71
CA LEU A 64 7.26 12.29 -16.03
C LEU A 64 6.29 12.66 -17.15
N LEU A 65 5.04 12.27 -16.99
CA LEU A 65 4.01 12.43 -18.02
C LEU A 65 3.49 13.88 -18.08
N THR A 66 3.37 14.57 -16.94
CA THR A 66 2.75 15.89 -16.87
C THR A 66 3.70 17.02 -16.46
N GLY A 67 4.77 16.70 -15.73
CA GLY A 67 5.62 17.67 -15.03
C GLY A 67 5.09 18.08 -13.66
N ARG A 68 3.90 17.61 -13.26
CA ARG A 68 3.31 17.87 -11.95
C ARG A 68 3.65 16.74 -11.00
N ALA A 69 4.24 17.03 -9.86
CA ALA A 69 4.56 16.06 -8.83
C ALA A 69 3.42 16.05 -7.80
N GLN A 70 2.52 15.11 -7.93
CA GLN A 70 1.44 14.85 -6.97
C GLN A 70 1.34 13.35 -6.68
N ILE A 71 0.94 13.02 -5.45
CA ILE A 71 0.81 11.65 -4.94
C ILE A 71 -0.54 11.47 -4.29
N ASP A 72 -1.19 10.32 -4.52
CA ASP A 72 -2.43 9.96 -3.86
C ASP A 72 -2.26 9.81 -2.33
N TYR A 73 -3.29 10.17 -1.55
CA TYR A 73 -3.25 10.06 -0.08
C TYR A 73 -2.96 8.66 0.42
N SER A 74 -3.51 7.62 -0.22
CA SER A 74 -3.30 6.24 0.22
C SER A 74 -1.85 5.79 -0.01
N LEU A 75 -1.23 6.22 -1.09
CA LEU A 75 0.18 5.99 -1.38
C LEU A 75 1.09 6.85 -0.50
N ALA A 76 0.73 8.11 -0.24
CA ALA A 76 1.45 8.96 0.70
C ALA A 76 1.46 8.34 2.11
N ALA A 77 0.35 7.77 2.57
CA ALA A 77 0.27 7.06 3.85
C ALA A 77 1.22 5.85 3.91
N ARG A 78 1.48 5.17 2.78
CA ARG A 78 2.45 4.07 2.71
C ARG A 78 3.91 4.49 2.84
N THR A 79 4.19 5.78 2.95
CA THR A 79 5.55 6.27 3.21
C THR A 79 5.95 6.25 4.68
N MET A 80 5.00 6.18 5.62
CA MET A 80 5.17 6.44 7.06
C MET A 80 5.59 7.91 7.34
N ALA A 81 5.36 8.82 6.41
CA ALA A 81 5.66 10.24 6.55
C ALA A 81 4.43 11.14 6.48
N PHE A 82 3.26 10.56 6.26
CA PHE A 82 1.99 11.23 6.03
C PHE A 82 1.11 11.19 7.27
N ASP A 83 0.44 12.29 7.58
CA ASP A 83 -0.57 12.38 8.64
C ASP A 83 -1.94 12.01 8.03
N ILE A 84 -2.44 10.83 8.39
CA ILE A 84 -3.68 10.29 7.82
C ILE A 84 -4.94 11.05 8.26
N HIS A 85 -4.85 11.83 9.33
CA HIS A 85 -5.98 12.63 9.84
C HIS A 85 -5.97 14.04 9.25
N ARG A 86 -4.77 14.65 9.09
CA ARG A 86 -4.62 15.99 8.49
C ARG A 86 -4.50 15.96 6.97
N LEU A 87 -4.37 14.80 6.37
CA LEU A 87 -4.21 14.57 4.94
C LEU A 87 -3.06 15.40 4.34
N SER A 88 -1.94 15.41 5.05
CA SER A 88 -0.75 16.19 4.68
C SER A 88 0.53 15.52 5.17
N TRP A 89 1.67 15.93 4.64
CA TRP A 89 2.96 15.48 5.14
C TRP A 89 3.14 15.86 6.61
N SER A 90 3.54 14.89 7.44
CA SER A 90 3.77 15.11 8.86
C SER A 90 5.14 15.77 9.08
N HIS A 91 5.13 17.03 9.47
CA HIS A 91 6.37 17.74 9.84
C HIS A 91 7.10 17.06 11.00
N THR A 92 6.37 16.47 11.95
CA THR A 92 6.97 15.74 13.08
C THR A 92 7.80 14.56 12.59
N LEU A 93 7.22 13.70 11.74
CA LEU A 93 7.89 12.50 11.21
C LEU A 93 9.04 12.88 10.27
N LEU A 94 8.82 13.83 9.36
CA LEU A 94 9.82 14.28 8.40
C LEU A 94 11.00 14.99 9.07
N ASN A 95 10.75 15.83 10.07
CA ASN A 95 11.82 16.51 10.82
C ASN A 95 12.66 15.49 11.61
N ALA A 96 12.04 14.50 12.25
CA ALA A 96 12.73 13.42 12.94
C ALA A 96 13.64 12.62 12.00
N ALA A 97 13.20 12.37 10.77
CA ALA A 97 13.97 11.71 9.72
C ALA A 97 14.98 12.65 9.04
N GLY A 98 14.88 13.96 9.27
CA GLY A 98 15.69 14.99 8.59
C GLY A 98 15.45 15.02 7.09
N VAL A 99 14.20 14.85 6.65
CA VAL A 99 13.76 14.93 5.27
C VAL A 99 12.97 16.22 5.08
N ASP A 100 13.36 17.01 4.10
CA ASP A 100 12.64 18.25 3.75
C ASP A 100 11.33 17.90 3.02
N PRO A 101 10.14 18.29 3.54
CA PRO A 101 8.88 18.05 2.86
C PRO A 101 8.80 18.67 1.46
N ALA A 102 9.54 19.72 1.17
CA ALA A 102 9.60 20.34 -0.16
C ALA A 102 10.17 19.42 -1.24
N LEU A 103 10.88 18.36 -0.86
CA LEU A 103 11.37 17.34 -1.78
C LEU A 103 10.29 16.34 -2.21
N LEU A 104 9.20 16.23 -1.48
CA LEU A 104 8.13 15.27 -1.71
C LEU A 104 7.07 15.83 -2.68
N SER A 105 6.32 14.94 -3.32
CA SER A 105 5.19 15.28 -4.17
C SER A 105 4.01 15.83 -3.35
N GLU A 106 3.18 16.67 -3.95
CA GLU A 106 1.97 17.21 -3.32
C GLU A 106 0.96 16.10 -3.05
N PRO A 107 0.51 15.86 -1.79
CA PRO A 107 -0.53 14.88 -1.52
C PRO A 107 -1.88 15.35 -2.04
N VAL A 108 -2.59 14.47 -2.74
CA VAL A 108 -3.90 14.78 -3.33
C VAL A 108 -4.91 13.64 -3.10
N PRO A 109 -6.22 13.92 -3.10
CA PRO A 109 -7.24 12.89 -3.11
C PRO A 109 -7.13 11.95 -4.33
N THR A 110 -7.50 10.68 -4.15
CA THR A 110 -7.65 9.72 -5.27
C THR A 110 -8.55 10.30 -6.36
N GLY A 111 -8.15 10.15 -7.61
CA GLY A 111 -8.90 10.67 -8.76
C GLY A 111 -8.57 12.13 -9.13
N THR A 112 -7.62 12.76 -8.45
CA THR A 112 -7.20 14.13 -8.78
C THR A 112 -6.45 14.16 -10.10
N SER A 113 -6.90 15.03 -11.02
CA SER A 113 -6.22 15.22 -12.31
C SER A 113 -4.89 15.94 -12.13
N ALA A 114 -3.84 15.38 -12.70
CA ALA A 114 -2.53 16.01 -12.82
C ALA A 114 -2.41 16.90 -14.07
N GLY A 115 -3.45 16.93 -14.89
CA GLY A 115 -3.48 17.64 -16.16
C GLY A 115 -3.28 16.74 -17.38
N ARG A 116 -3.04 17.35 -18.52
CA ARG A 116 -2.80 16.62 -19.77
C ARG A 116 -1.36 16.10 -19.84
N ILE A 117 -1.18 15.02 -20.57
CA ILE A 117 0.14 14.48 -20.91
C ILE A 117 0.94 15.53 -21.70
N LYS A 118 2.25 15.58 -21.45
CA LYS A 118 3.14 16.43 -22.25
C LYS A 118 3.16 15.98 -23.70
N PRO A 119 3.12 16.90 -24.69
CA PRO A 119 3.06 16.54 -26.10
C PRO A 119 4.17 15.56 -26.53
N GLU A 120 5.40 15.80 -26.10
CA GLU A 120 6.54 14.94 -26.41
C GLU A 120 6.42 13.53 -25.82
N ARG A 121 5.67 13.37 -24.70
CA ARG A 121 5.39 12.07 -24.12
C ARG A 121 4.24 11.38 -24.83
N ALA A 122 3.20 12.12 -25.19
CA ALA A 122 2.10 11.59 -25.98
C ALA A 122 2.63 11.01 -27.29
N GLU A 123 3.43 11.77 -28.03
CA GLU A 123 4.04 11.33 -29.28
C GLU A 123 4.89 10.05 -29.08
N SER A 124 5.77 10.03 -28.07
CA SER A 124 6.66 8.90 -27.82
C SER A 124 5.94 7.60 -27.42
N LEU A 125 4.74 7.71 -26.83
CA LEU A 125 3.92 6.59 -26.35
C LEU A 125 2.78 6.25 -27.31
N GLY A 126 2.58 7.01 -28.39
CA GLY A 126 1.46 6.83 -29.31
C GLY A 126 0.10 7.15 -28.67
N LEU A 127 0.06 8.08 -27.71
CA LEU A 127 -1.15 8.50 -27.01
C LEU A 127 -1.69 9.81 -27.62
N ASP A 128 -3.00 10.02 -27.41
CA ASP A 128 -3.64 11.30 -27.75
C ASP A 128 -3.04 12.42 -26.86
N PRO A 129 -2.63 13.57 -27.43
CA PRO A 129 -2.12 14.71 -26.66
C PRO A 129 -3.13 15.29 -25.67
N ASP A 130 -4.42 14.99 -25.84
CA ASP A 130 -5.48 15.37 -24.92
C ASP A 130 -5.68 14.39 -23.76
N THR A 131 -4.90 13.31 -23.70
CA THR A 131 -4.96 12.32 -22.62
C THR A 131 -4.77 12.98 -21.26
N LEU A 132 -5.74 12.79 -20.36
CA LEU A 132 -5.67 13.22 -18.96
C LEU A 132 -4.92 12.19 -18.12
N ILE A 133 -4.02 12.68 -17.30
CA ILE A 133 -3.32 11.89 -16.31
C ILE A 133 -3.96 12.16 -14.94
N VAL A 134 -4.27 11.07 -14.23
CA VAL A 134 -4.99 11.12 -12.95
C VAL A 134 -4.19 10.32 -11.93
N SER A 135 -3.97 10.89 -10.75
CA SER A 135 -3.39 10.16 -9.61
C SER A 135 -4.41 9.20 -9.04
N VAL A 136 -4.01 7.95 -8.94
CA VAL A 136 -4.86 6.87 -8.42
C VAL A 136 -4.23 6.23 -7.17
N SER A 137 -5.05 5.47 -6.46
CA SER A 137 -4.74 4.91 -5.15
C SER A 137 -3.81 3.70 -5.19
N HIS A 138 -3.35 3.31 -4.00
CA HIS A 138 -2.75 2.01 -3.74
C HIS A 138 -3.68 0.88 -4.23
N ASP A 139 -3.11 -0.23 -4.71
CA ASP A 139 -3.82 -1.35 -5.35
C ASP A 139 -4.97 -1.91 -4.51
N GLN A 140 -4.81 -2.03 -3.19
CA GLN A 140 -5.87 -2.51 -2.29
C GLN A 140 -7.04 -1.52 -2.19
N VAL A 141 -6.78 -0.22 -2.23
CA VAL A 141 -7.82 0.81 -2.29
C VAL A 141 -8.53 0.74 -3.64
N ALA A 142 -7.78 0.61 -4.73
CA ALA A 142 -8.35 0.44 -6.07
C ALA A 142 -9.20 -0.84 -6.17
N ALA A 143 -8.77 -1.93 -5.54
CA ALA A 143 -9.55 -3.17 -5.47
C ALA A 143 -10.86 -2.99 -4.69
N ALA A 144 -10.85 -2.26 -3.57
CA ALA A 144 -12.06 -1.95 -2.81
C ALA A 144 -13.04 -1.14 -3.67
N ILE A 145 -12.57 -0.10 -4.35
CA ILE A 145 -13.38 0.72 -5.27
C ILE A 145 -13.95 -0.14 -6.39
N GLY A 146 -13.10 -0.94 -7.06
CA GLY A 146 -13.50 -1.79 -8.18
C GLY A 146 -14.48 -2.90 -7.78
N SER A 147 -14.48 -3.30 -6.50
CA SER A 147 -15.42 -4.26 -5.92
C SER A 147 -16.66 -3.58 -5.32
N SER A 148 -16.84 -2.28 -5.53
CA SER A 148 -17.97 -1.49 -5.03
C SER A 148 -18.08 -1.47 -3.49
N VAL A 149 -16.97 -1.57 -2.77
CA VAL A 149 -16.94 -1.44 -1.32
C VAL A 149 -16.71 0.03 -0.97
N PHE A 150 -17.74 0.73 -0.52
CA PHE A 150 -17.70 2.16 -0.23
C PHE A 150 -18.07 2.51 1.22
N ASP A 151 -18.53 1.54 1.99
CA ASP A 151 -18.96 1.71 3.37
C ASP A 151 -18.66 0.47 4.23
N GLU A 152 -19.08 0.49 5.47
CA GLU A 152 -18.81 -0.53 6.49
C GLU A 152 -19.61 -1.84 6.33
N SER A 153 -20.54 -1.92 5.35
CA SER A 153 -21.42 -3.06 5.17
C SER A 153 -20.72 -4.28 4.58
N CYS A 154 -19.57 -4.09 3.94
CA CYS A 154 -18.81 -5.14 3.29
C CYS A 154 -17.31 -4.86 3.28
N ALA A 155 -16.53 -5.87 2.90
CA ALA A 155 -15.10 -5.79 2.74
C ALA A 155 -14.67 -6.57 1.49
N VAL A 156 -13.54 -6.16 0.89
CA VAL A 156 -12.92 -6.98 -0.15
C VAL A 156 -12.03 -8.03 0.53
N ASN A 157 -12.12 -9.27 0.07
CA ASN A 157 -11.12 -10.28 0.34
C ASN A 157 -10.31 -10.55 -0.93
N GLY A 158 -9.09 -10.05 -0.96
CA GLY A 158 -8.12 -10.31 -2.02
C GLY A 158 -7.38 -11.62 -1.75
N ALA A 159 -7.93 -12.74 -2.23
CA ALA A 159 -7.35 -14.07 -2.06
C ALA A 159 -6.43 -14.43 -3.24
N GLY A 160 -5.11 -14.38 -3.00
CA GLY A 160 -4.06 -14.78 -3.92
C GLY A 160 -3.04 -15.70 -3.24
N THR A 161 -1.77 -15.58 -3.58
CA THR A 161 -0.65 -16.25 -2.86
C THR A 161 -0.66 -15.84 -1.38
N VAL A 162 -0.97 -14.58 -1.13
CA VAL A 162 -1.27 -13.98 0.18
C VAL A 162 -2.74 -13.59 0.21
N GLU A 163 -3.27 -13.33 1.38
CA GLU A 163 -4.65 -12.90 1.57
C GLU A 163 -4.67 -11.52 2.23
N CYS A 164 -5.55 -10.65 1.74
CA CYS A 164 -5.74 -9.32 2.30
C CYS A 164 -7.22 -8.98 2.37
N ILE A 165 -7.74 -8.78 3.57
CA ILE A 165 -9.10 -8.28 3.78
C ILE A 165 -9.02 -6.77 3.96
N THR A 166 -9.81 -6.05 3.17
CA THR A 166 -9.82 -4.58 3.10
C THR A 166 -11.22 -4.05 3.41
N PRO A 167 -11.57 -3.83 4.68
CA PRO A 167 -12.78 -3.14 5.09
C PRO A 167 -12.63 -1.62 4.97
N VAL A 168 -13.76 -0.94 4.79
CA VAL A 168 -13.91 0.52 4.88
C VAL A 168 -14.57 0.86 6.22
N PHE A 169 -14.20 1.97 6.86
CA PHE A 169 -14.79 2.45 8.10
C PHE A 169 -14.67 3.97 8.26
N THR A 170 -15.55 4.56 9.06
CA THR A 170 -15.68 6.01 9.24
C THR A 170 -15.00 6.52 10.50
N ASP A 171 -15.02 5.76 11.59
CA ASP A 171 -14.37 6.14 12.85
C ASP A 171 -13.16 5.21 13.10
N CYS A 172 -11.98 5.81 13.14
CA CYS A 172 -10.73 5.09 13.20
C CYS A 172 -9.95 5.40 14.45
N ASP A 173 -10.00 4.51 15.45
CA ASP A 173 -8.92 4.45 16.43
C ASP A 173 -7.70 3.79 15.79
N SER A 174 -6.92 4.63 15.09
CA SER A 174 -5.72 4.19 14.38
C SER A 174 -4.74 3.48 15.32
N ALA A 175 -4.69 3.87 16.59
CA ALA A 175 -3.80 3.27 17.57
C ALA A 175 -4.22 1.82 17.92
N VAL A 176 -5.51 1.54 18.02
CA VAL A 176 -6.01 0.18 18.29
C VAL A 176 -5.73 -0.73 17.10
N LEU A 177 -6.10 -0.30 15.89
CA LEU A 177 -5.95 -1.10 14.67
C LEU A 177 -4.47 -1.35 14.33
N ALA A 178 -3.63 -0.32 14.38
CA ALA A 178 -2.21 -0.48 14.06
C ALA A 178 -1.47 -1.30 15.12
N ARG A 179 -1.86 -1.25 16.43
CA ARG A 179 -1.35 -2.19 17.45
C ARG A 179 -1.68 -3.65 17.09
N GLY A 180 -2.82 -3.90 16.46
CA GLY A 180 -3.19 -5.19 15.89
C GLY A 180 -2.38 -5.60 14.65
N GLY A 181 -1.48 -4.75 14.16
CA GLY A 181 -0.67 -5.03 12.97
C GLY A 181 -1.32 -4.59 11.65
N TYR A 182 -2.45 -3.88 11.71
CA TYR A 182 -3.13 -3.38 10.53
C TYR A 182 -2.52 -2.06 10.06
N SER A 183 -2.44 -1.88 8.75
CA SER A 183 -2.08 -0.60 8.13
C SER A 183 -3.36 0.14 7.74
N ILE A 184 -3.42 1.42 8.09
CA ILE A 184 -4.60 2.25 7.87
C ILE A 184 -4.24 3.37 6.91
N VAL A 185 -5.07 3.60 5.91
CA VAL A 185 -4.90 4.69 4.96
C VAL A 185 -6.22 5.41 4.71
N PRO A 186 -6.18 6.69 4.33
CA PRO A 186 -7.38 7.41 3.90
C PRO A 186 -8.02 6.74 2.68
N PHE A 187 -9.36 6.71 2.68
CA PHE A 187 -10.15 6.23 1.55
C PHE A 187 -10.61 7.41 0.66
N ILE A 188 -11.32 7.11 -0.42
CA ILE A 188 -11.76 8.13 -1.39
C ILE A 188 -12.82 9.07 -0.86
N THR A 189 -13.65 8.63 0.08
CA THR A 189 -14.66 9.46 0.73
C THR A 189 -14.02 10.20 1.90
N PRO A 190 -14.14 11.54 1.99
CA PRO A 190 -13.59 12.30 3.11
C PRO A 190 -14.07 11.75 4.46
N GLY A 191 -13.14 11.60 5.40
CA GLY A 191 -13.42 11.06 6.74
C GLY A 191 -13.59 9.56 6.81
N THR A 192 -13.37 8.84 5.72
CA THR A 192 -13.35 7.37 5.71
C THR A 192 -11.94 6.84 5.51
N TYR A 193 -11.73 5.61 6.00
CA TYR A 193 -10.45 4.92 5.96
C TYR A 193 -10.63 3.50 5.48
N VAL A 194 -9.56 2.90 4.99
CA VAL A 194 -9.44 1.45 4.81
C VAL A 194 -8.29 0.92 5.66
N CYS A 195 -8.42 -0.30 6.14
CA CYS A 195 -7.30 -1.01 6.72
C CYS A 195 -6.94 -2.24 5.89
N TYR A 196 -5.72 -2.69 6.04
CA TYR A 196 -5.23 -3.91 5.40
C TYR A 196 -5.00 -4.97 6.47
N ALA A 197 -5.93 -5.93 6.55
CA ALA A 197 -5.77 -7.16 7.33
C ALA A 197 -5.07 -8.19 6.44
N PHE A 198 -3.76 -8.27 6.59
CA PHE A 198 -2.89 -8.98 5.66
C PHE A 198 -2.36 -10.28 6.27
N SER A 199 -2.52 -11.39 5.54
CA SER A 199 -1.94 -12.70 5.85
C SER A 199 -0.98 -13.14 4.75
N PHE A 200 0.22 -13.61 5.14
CA PHE A 200 1.20 -14.15 4.19
C PHE A 200 0.87 -15.57 3.72
N THR A 201 -0.27 -16.13 4.12
CA THR A 201 -0.61 -17.55 3.98
C THR A 201 -1.92 -17.81 3.22
N GLY A 202 -2.24 -17.09 2.16
CA GLY A 202 -3.39 -17.35 1.30
C GLY A 202 -3.29 -18.68 0.52
N GLY A 203 -3.18 -18.65 -0.77
CA GLY A 203 -3.06 -19.83 -1.64
C GLY A 203 -1.86 -20.73 -1.31
N SER A 204 -0.81 -20.19 -0.71
CA SER A 204 0.33 -20.97 -0.21
C SER A 204 -0.05 -21.92 0.92
N LEU A 205 -0.98 -21.52 1.80
CA LEU A 205 -1.51 -22.38 2.85
C LEU A 205 -2.35 -23.51 2.27
N ILE A 206 -3.21 -23.20 1.30
CA ILE A 206 -4.03 -24.21 0.60
C ILE A 206 -3.10 -25.23 -0.06
N LYS A 207 -2.08 -24.77 -0.77
CA LYS A 207 -1.08 -25.66 -1.37
C LYS A 207 -0.41 -26.55 -0.33
N TRP A 208 0.00 -26.01 0.80
CA TRP A 208 0.60 -26.79 1.87
C TRP A 208 -0.38 -27.84 2.44
N VAL A 209 -1.65 -27.49 2.66
CA VAL A 209 -2.70 -28.43 3.10
C VAL A 209 -2.85 -29.58 2.10
N ILE A 210 -2.91 -29.26 0.80
CA ILE A 210 -3.00 -30.28 -0.25
C ILE A 210 -1.79 -31.22 -0.23
N ASP A 211 -0.59 -30.65 -0.14
CA ASP A 211 0.65 -31.42 -0.19
C ASP A 211 0.86 -32.28 1.08
N ALA A 212 0.51 -31.78 2.25
CA ALA A 212 0.79 -32.40 3.53
C ALA A 212 -0.37 -33.25 4.08
N LEU A 213 -1.62 -32.87 3.83
CA LEU A 213 -2.77 -33.44 4.51
C LEU A 213 -3.80 -34.09 3.58
N ALA A 214 -3.86 -33.73 2.28
CA ALA A 214 -4.89 -34.21 1.35
C ALA A 214 -4.41 -35.40 0.49
N GLY A 215 -3.72 -36.38 1.08
CA GLY A 215 -3.16 -37.54 0.37
C GLY A 215 -4.20 -38.35 -0.41
N ASP A 216 -5.38 -38.57 0.17
CA ASP A 216 -6.49 -39.32 -0.47
C ASP A 216 -7.07 -38.54 -1.67
N ALA A 217 -7.25 -37.23 -1.55
CA ALA A 217 -7.74 -36.39 -2.63
C ALA A 217 -6.74 -36.34 -3.80
N ARG A 218 -5.44 -36.26 -3.50
CA ARG A 218 -4.37 -36.35 -4.53
C ARG A 218 -4.35 -37.71 -5.23
N ALA A 219 -4.49 -38.80 -4.47
CA ALA A 219 -4.54 -40.12 -5.04
C ALA A 219 -5.80 -40.33 -5.92
N ARG A 220 -6.95 -39.77 -5.51
CA ARG A 220 -8.18 -39.78 -6.28
C ARG A 220 -8.02 -38.97 -7.58
N ALA A 221 -7.53 -37.74 -7.49
CA ALA A 221 -7.26 -36.88 -8.63
C ALA A 221 -6.35 -37.56 -9.67
N ALA A 222 -5.27 -38.19 -9.20
CA ALA A 222 -4.34 -38.91 -10.07
C ALA A 222 -5.01 -40.12 -10.77
N ARG A 223 -5.84 -40.89 -10.07
CA ARG A 223 -6.57 -42.03 -10.66
C ARG A 223 -7.61 -41.58 -11.68
N GLU A 224 -8.29 -40.47 -11.45
CA GLU A 224 -9.35 -39.95 -12.28
C GLU A 224 -8.84 -39.02 -13.40
N GLY A 225 -7.55 -38.69 -13.43
CA GLY A 225 -6.99 -37.73 -14.38
C GLY A 225 -7.55 -36.32 -14.22
N ARG A 226 -7.88 -35.94 -13.00
CA ARG A 226 -8.55 -34.66 -12.66
C ARG A 226 -7.61 -33.77 -11.86
N ASP A 227 -7.93 -32.49 -11.83
CA ASP A 227 -7.28 -31.54 -10.93
C ASP A 227 -7.68 -31.81 -9.48
N VAL A 228 -6.71 -31.71 -8.56
CA VAL A 228 -6.90 -31.95 -7.13
C VAL A 228 -7.84 -30.92 -6.50
N TYR A 229 -7.83 -29.66 -6.98
CA TYR A 229 -8.75 -28.63 -6.49
C TYR A 229 -10.20 -29.00 -6.78
N GLY A 230 -10.49 -29.47 -8.00
CA GLY A 230 -11.85 -29.93 -8.33
C GLY A 230 -12.33 -31.12 -7.49
N VAL A 231 -11.42 -32.01 -7.09
CA VAL A 231 -11.75 -33.11 -6.15
C VAL A 231 -12.05 -32.61 -4.76
N LEU A 232 -11.32 -31.59 -4.30
CA LEU A 232 -11.53 -30.95 -2.99
C LEU A 232 -12.83 -30.14 -2.97
N ASP A 233 -13.12 -29.40 -4.04
CA ASP A 233 -14.37 -28.63 -4.16
C ASP A 233 -15.60 -29.53 -4.04
N GLU A 234 -15.58 -30.72 -4.68
CA GLU A 234 -16.64 -31.72 -4.50
C GLU A 234 -16.78 -32.20 -3.06
N ALA A 235 -15.65 -32.47 -2.39
CA ALA A 235 -15.67 -32.90 -0.99
C ALA A 235 -16.14 -31.79 -0.04
N CYS A 236 -15.87 -30.52 -0.37
CA CYS A 236 -16.33 -29.38 0.42
C CYS A 236 -17.81 -29.04 0.19
N ALA A 237 -18.38 -29.39 -0.99
CA ALA A 237 -19.79 -29.13 -1.31
C ALA A 237 -20.77 -29.84 -0.35
N ASP A 238 -20.38 -31.00 0.18
CA ASP A 238 -21.18 -31.81 1.11
C ASP A 238 -20.75 -31.55 2.60
N ALA A 239 -19.83 -30.63 2.86
CA ALA A 239 -19.43 -30.30 4.23
C ALA A 239 -20.52 -29.49 4.95
N PRO A 240 -20.81 -29.77 6.24
CA PRO A 240 -21.85 -29.10 7.00
C PRO A 240 -21.52 -27.63 7.30
#